data_2e40c3d7e8c997f0811b7fec1de31155
#
_entry.id   2e40c3d7e8c997f0811b7fec1de31155
#
_cell.length_a   1.000
_cell.length_b   1.000
_cell.length_c   1.000
_cell.angle_alpha   90.00
_cell.angle_beta   90.00
_cell.angle_gamma   90.00
#
_symmetry.space_group_name_H-M   'P 1'
#
loop_
_entity.id
_entity.type
_entity.pdbx_description
1 polymer ?
#
loop_
_entity_poly.entity_id
_entity_poly.type
_entity_poly.pdbx_seq_one_letter_code
_entity_poly.pdbx_strand_id
1 'polypeptide(L)'
;MPPPAAPTDCWLCARPLGVRIEWHHPIPKSRKGRETVPVHPICHRTIHKLFTNKELERNFHTPEKLAERPEMARFLQWIASKPPDFHAPTR
;
A
#
# COMPACT_ATOMS: atom_id res chain seq x y z
N MET A 1 -5.45 14.57 -26.21
CA MET A 1 -5.67 13.49 -25.26
C MET A 1 -5.95 14.07 -23.89
N PRO A 2 -7.01 13.64 -23.23
CA PRO A 2 -7.23 14.11 -21.87
C PRO A 2 -6.11 13.58 -20.97
N PRO A 3 -5.75 14.32 -19.90
CA PRO A 3 -4.78 13.81 -18.93
C PRO A 3 -5.31 12.54 -18.26
N PRO A 4 -4.44 11.64 -17.80
CA PRO A 4 -4.90 10.49 -17.06
C PRO A 4 -5.66 10.94 -15.82
N ALA A 5 -6.72 10.20 -15.47
CA ALA A 5 -7.50 10.50 -14.28
C ALA A 5 -6.61 10.39 -13.04
N ALA A 6 -6.86 11.24 -12.06
CA ALA A 6 -6.18 11.13 -10.77
C ALA A 6 -6.53 9.77 -10.14
N PRO A 7 -5.60 9.14 -9.40
CA PRO A 7 -5.92 7.90 -8.71
C PRO A 7 -7.04 8.12 -7.70
N THR A 8 -7.99 7.20 -7.64
CA THR A 8 -9.14 7.30 -6.75
C THR A 8 -9.08 6.31 -5.59
N ASP A 9 -8.39 5.18 -5.78
CA ASP A 9 -8.40 4.10 -4.81
C ASP A 9 -6.99 3.70 -4.39
N CYS A 10 -6.87 3.28 -3.13
CA CYS A 10 -5.61 2.78 -2.61
C CYS A 10 -5.27 1.43 -3.27
N TRP A 11 -4.04 1.32 -3.75
CA TRP A 11 -3.56 0.10 -4.37
C TRP A 11 -3.59 -1.10 -3.42
N LEU A 12 -3.38 -0.88 -2.12
CA LEU A 12 -3.33 -1.98 -1.16
C LEU A 12 -4.72 -2.40 -0.67
N CYS A 13 -5.50 -1.48 -0.12
CA CYS A 13 -6.75 -1.82 0.56
C CYS A 13 -8.00 -1.57 -0.26
N ALA A 14 -7.86 -0.97 -1.43
CA ALA A 14 -8.93 -0.66 -2.37
C ALA A 14 -9.97 0.35 -1.86
N ARG A 15 -9.81 0.92 -0.66
CA ARG A 15 -10.68 2.00 -0.19
C ARG A 15 -10.37 3.29 -0.95
N PRO A 16 -11.32 4.21 -1.07
CA PRO A 16 -11.04 5.51 -1.66
C PRO A 16 -9.85 6.19 -0.98
N LEU A 17 -9.02 6.84 -1.78
CA LEU A 17 -7.93 7.64 -1.25
C LEU A 17 -8.48 8.91 -0.62
N GLY A 18 -7.82 9.39 0.46
CA GLY A 18 -8.16 10.65 1.09
C GLY A 18 -7.31 11.79 0.54
N VAL A 19 -7.15 12.86 1.34
CA VAL A 19 -6.38 14.02 0.92
C VAL A 19 -4.87 13.76 0.90
N ARG A 20 -4.41 12.78 1.67
CA ARG A 20 -2.99 12.42 1.74
C ARG A 20 -2.76 11.13 0.96
N ILE A 21 -1.90 11.20 -0.04
CA ILE A 21 -1.55 10.06 -0.87
C ILE A 21 -0.04 9.87 -0.80
N GLU A 22 0.39 8.64 -0.53
CA GLU A 22 1.80 8.28 -0.62
C GLU A 22 1.99 7.34 -1.80
N TRP A 23 3.19 7.36 -2.36
CA TRP A 23 3.51 6.55 -3.53
C TRP A 23 4.47 5.45 -3.12
N HIS A 24 4.01 4.22 -3.24
CA HIS A 24 4.74 3.02 -2.86
C HIS A 24 5.43 2.42 -4.09
N HIS A 25 6.67 1.98 -3.92
CA HIS A 25 7.37 1.19 -4.93
C HIS A 25 7.11 -0.28 -4.64
N PRO A 26 6.30 -1.01 -5.47
CA PRO A 26 6.08 -2.45 -5.24
C PRO A 26 7.38 -3.23 -5.23
N ILE A 27 8.32 -2.84 -6.11
CA ILE A 27 9.71 -3.26 -6.04
C ILE A 27 10.49 -2.07 -5.51
N PRO A 28 11.23 -2.21 -4.38
CA PRO A 28 11.90 -1.06 -3.78
C PRO A 28 12.83 -0.35 -4.75
N LYS A 29 12.93 0.97 -4.62
CA LYS A 29 13.81 1.79 -5.44
C LYS A 29 15.26 1.32 -5.33
N SER A 30 15.69 0.91 -4.15
CA SER A 30 17.03 0.36 -3.92
C SER A 30 17.29 -0.93 -4.69
N ARG A 31 16.24 -1.57 -5.19
CA ARG A 31 16.30 -2.78 -6.01
C ARG A 31 15.91 -2.50 -7.47
N LYS A 32 16.10 -1.25 -7.91
CA LYS A 32 15.84 -0.79 -9.29
C LYS A 32 14.35 -0.75 -9.66
N GLY A 33 13.45 -0.72 -8.69
CA GLY A 33 12.03 -0.53 -8.95
C GLY A 33 11.76 0.89 -9.43
N ARG A 34 11.00 1.02 -10.53
CA ARG A 34 10.65 2.32 -11.11
C ARG A 34 9.17 2.66 -11.01
N GLU A 35 8.34 1.63 -10.93
CA GLU A 35 6.90 1.80 -10.83
C GLU A 35 6.50 2.25 -9.43
N THR A 36 5.52 3.14 -9.36
CA THR A 36 4.93 3.55 -8.09
C THR A 36 3.42 3.38 -8.14
N VAL A 37 2.82 3.14 -6.99
CA VAL A 37 1.37 2.97 -6.86
C VAL A 37 0.86 3.83 -5.70
N PRO A 38 -0.38 4.37 -5.80
CA PRO A 38 -0.93 5.23 -4.76
C PRO A 38 -1.45 4.40 -3.59
N VAL A 39 -1.10 4.82 -2.38
CA VAL A 39 -1.55 4.15 -1.15
C VAL A 39 -1.85 5.19 -0.08
N HIS A 40 -2.68 4.80 0.89
CA HIS A 40 -2.85 5.60 2.10
C HIS A 40 -1.53 5.61 2.89
N PRO A 41 -1.22 6.69 3.62
CA PRO A 41 -0.03 6.69 4.48
C PRO A 41 0.03 5.53 5.45
N ILE A 42 -1.12 5.18 6.08
CA ILE A 42 -1.17 4.06 7.02
C ILE A 42 -0.91 2.72 6.32
N CYS A 43 -1.40 2.56 5.11
CA CYS A 43 -1.16 1.35 4.32
C CYS A 43 0.32 1.22 3.96
N HIS A 44 0.93 2.33 3.55
CA HIS A 44 2.34 2.36 3.18
C HIS A 44 3.23 1.99 4.37
N ARG A 45 2.95 2.56 5.54
CA ARG A 45 3.69 2.24 6.76
C ARG A 45 3.55 0.77 7.15
N THR A 46 2.35 0.23 7.00
CA THR A 46 2.09 -1.17 7.35
C THR A 46 2.89 -2.11 6.44
N ILE A 47 2.95 -1.81 5.14
CA ILE A 47 3.77 -2.60 4.22
C ILE A 47 5.23 -2.65 4.70
N HIS A 48 5.80 -1.49 4.99
CA HIS A 48 7.21 -1.42 5.37
C HIS A 48 7.49 -1.90 6.80
N LYS A 49 6.45 -2.01 7.62
CA LYS A 49 6.57 -2.62 8.94
C LYS A 49 6.60 -4.15 8.86
N LEU A 50 5.79 -4.72 7.97
CA LEU A 50 5.60 -6.17 7.91
C LEU A 50 6.54 -6.87 6.92
N PHE A 51 7.12 -6.14 5.99
CA PHE A 51 7.93 -6.72 4.92
C PHE A 51 9.26 -6.00 4.79
N THR A 52 10.33 -6.77 4.60
CA THR A 52 11.63 -6.18 4.26
C THR A 52 11.67 -5.86 2.77
N ASN A 53 12.62 -5.01 2.37
CA ASN A 53 12.81 -4.69 0.95
C ASN A 53 13.11 -5.94 0.11
N LYS A 54 13.87 -6.86 0.68
CA LYS A 54 14.20 -8.12 0.02
C LYS A 54 12.96 -8.97 -0.23
N GLU A 55 12.06 -9.04 0.75
CA GLU A 55 10.79 -9.75 0.61
C GLU A 55 9.91 -9.12 -0.46
N LEU A 56 9.82 -7.79 -0.46
CA LEU A 56 9.03 -7.08 -1.47
C LEU A 56 9.54 -7.34 -2.87
N GLU A 57 10.85 -7.33 -3.06
CA GLU A 57 11.46 -7.61 -4.36
C GLU A 57 11.17 -9.03 -4.84
N ARG A 58 11.25 -10.02 -3.93
CA ARG A 58 11.18 -11.42 -4.33
C ARG A 58 9.77 -11.91 -4.60
N ASN A 59 8.84 -11.68 -3.66
CA ASN A 59 7.53 -12.33 -3.69
C ASN A 59 6.36 -11.44 -3.35
N PHE A 60 6.57 -10.26 -2.76
CA PHE A 60 5.49 -9.49 -2.17
C PHE A 60 5.32 -8.13 -2.86
N HIS A 61 5.21 -8.14 -4.19
CA HIS A 61 5.05 -6.91 -4.96
C HIS A 61 3.65 -6.75 -5.60
N THR A 62 2.67 -7.50 -5.11
CA THR A 62 1.25 -7.31 -5.48
C THR A 62 0.40 -7.31 -4.21
N PRO A 63 -0.79 -6.65 -4.22
CA PRO A 63 -1.67 -6.67 -3.06
C PRO A 63 -2.07 -8.09 -2.64
N GLU A 64 -2.31 -8.96 -3.61
CA GLU A 64 -2.71 -10.34 -3.37
C GLU A 64 -1.61 -11.10 -2.62
N LYS A 65 -0.36 -10.88 -3.01
CA LYS A 65 0.78 -11.53 -2.35
C LYS A 65 0.98 -10.99 -0.94
N LEU A 66 0.86 -9.68 -0.76
CA LEU A 66 0.96 -9.07 0.57
C LEU A 66 -0.10 -9.63 1.51
N ALA A 67 -1.31 -9.86 1.01
CA ALA A 67 -2.42 -10.38 1.81
C ALA A 67 -2.24 -11.84 2.24
N GLU A 68 -1.29 -12.56 1.66
CA GLU A 68 -0.98 -13.92 2.08
C GLU A 68 -0.34 -13.96 3.47
N ARG A 69 0.27 -12.86 3.91
CA ARG A 69 0.82 -12.78 5.28
C ARG A 69 -0.31 -12.53 6.26
N PRO A 70 -0.45 -13.36 7.32
CA PRO A 70 -1.57 -13.23 8.27
C PRO A 70 -1.70 -11.85 8.91
N GLU A 71 -0.58 -11.22 9.25
CA GLU A 71 -0.60 -9.88 9.84
C GLU A 71 -1.18 -8.85 8.88
N MET A 72 -0.85 -8.96 7.58
CA MET A 72 -1.41 -8.08 6.56
C MET A 72 -2.89 -8.36 6.34
N ALA A 73 -3.29 -9.63 6.32
CA ALA A 73 -4.70 -9.99 6.19
C ALA A 73 -5.53 -9.40 7.33
N ARG A 74 -5.04 -9.46 8.57
CA ARG A 74 -5.71 -8.86 9.72
C ARG A 74 -5.79 -7.34 9.59
N PHE A 75 -4.71 -6.71 9.14
CA PHE A 75 -4.72 -5.26 8.91
C PHE A 75 -5.78 -4.87 7.88
N LEU A 76 -5.86 -5.61 6.77
CA LEU A 76 -6.80 -5.31 5.70
C LEU A 76 -8.25 -5.44 6.18
N GLN A 77 -8.56 -6.43 7.01
CA GLN A 77 -9.87 -6.57 7.59
C GLN A 77 -10.22 -5.40 8.50
N TRP A 78 -9.26 -4.97 9.32
CA TRP A 78 -9.46 -3.88 10.27
C TRP A 78 -9.63 -2.53 9.53
N ILE A 79 -8.81 -2.28 8.52
CA ILE A 79 -8.82 -0.99 7.81
C ILE A 79 -10.04 -0.83 6.90
N ALA A 80 -10.69 -1.94 6.52
CA ALA A 80 -11.77 -1.93 5.54
C ALA A 80 -12.95 -1.05 5.95
N SER A 81 -13.18 -0.87 7.25
CA SER A 81 -14.30 -0.06 7.76
C SER A 81 -13.92 1.36 8.09
N LYS A 82 -12.67 1.79 7.86
CA LYS A 82 -12.19 3.10 8.24
C LYS A 82 -12.38 4.11 7.10
N PRO A 83 -12.61 5.41 7.43
CA PRO A 83 -12.75 6.43 6.40
C PRO A 83 -11.44 6.67 5.66
N PRO A 84 -11.50 7.32 4.46
CA PRO A 84 -10.31 7.50 3.61
C PRO A 84 -9.14 8.20 4.30
N ASP A 85 -9.40 9.18 5.16
CA ASP A 85 -8.35 9.93 5.84
C ASP A 85 -7.97 9.37 7.20
N PHE A 86 -8.49 8.19 7.55
CA PHE A 86 -8.14 7.56 8.81
C PHE A 86 -6.64 7.29 8.89
N HIS A 87 -6.06 7.65 10.02
CA HIS A 87 -4.66 7.40 10.29
C HIS A 87 -4.47 7.08 11.78
N ALA A 88 -3.64 6.09 12.05
CA ALA A 88 -3.28 5.72 13.42
C ALA A 88 -1.79 5.34 13.43
N PRO A 89 -1.10 5.50 14.58
CA PRO A 89 0.29 5.07 14.67
C PRO A 89 0.40 3.55 14.42
N THR A 90 1.40 3.16 13.64
CA THR A 90 1.73 1.75 13.46
C THR A 90 2.69 1.33 14.57
N ARG A 91 2.45 0.18 15.15
CA ARG A 91 3.31 -0.34 16.22
C ARG A 91 4.16 -1.49 15.74
#